data_9c231384c6a1def0e23beb25b1ac943f
#
_entry.id   9c231384c6a1def0e23beb25b1ac943f
#
_cell.length_a   1.000
_cell.length_b   1.000
_cell.length_c   1.000
_cell.angle_alpha   90.00
_cell.angle_beta   90.00
_cell.angle_gamma   90.00
#
_symmetry.space_group_name_H-M   'P 1'
#
loop_
_entity.id
_entity.type
_entity.pdbx_description
1 polymer ?
#
loop_
_entity_poly.entity_id
_entity_poly.type
_entity_poly.pdbx_seq_one_letter_code
_entity_poly.pdbx_strand_id
1 'polypeptide(L)'
;MLVIKAGGGEGLDTEAVVADVAELVKQGQQVVLVHGGSHETNVISEQLGHPPRFVTSVSGHSSRYTDRETLEIFVMVTAGKINKLIVERLQQLGVNAVGLSGIDGRLLEGTRKDHLRIVEGGKRKILRGEYSGMIEKVNVKLLTLLLDADYTPVIAPNAISYESDALNVDGDRAAAAVAAALKAETLLILTNVPGVLRDVNDEGSLITHIPQNQAEDVLERYAEGRMKRKVLGAAEALRDGVQQVIIADGRAAQPVSKALAGQGTAIK
;
A
#
# COMPACT_ATOMS: atom_id res chain seq x y z
N MET A 1 -11.63 8.15 -11.65
CA MET A 1 -11.53 7.28 -10.46
C MET A 1 -10.12 7.38 -9.88
N LEU A 2 -10.01 7.46 -8.56
CA LEU A 2 -8.78 7.64 -7.80
C LEU A 2 -8.56 6.43 -6.88
N VAL A 3 -7.37 5.82 -6.94
CA VAL A 3 -6.92 4.85 -5.94
C VAL A 3 -5.87 5.51 -5.07
N ILE A 4 -6.10 5.52 -3.74
CA ILE A 4 -5.22 6.15 -2.77
C ILE A 4 -4.61 5.07 -1.90
N LYS A 5 -3.29 5.09 -1.78
CA LYS A 5 -2.57 4.28 -0.80
C LYS A 5 -2.13 5.15 0.37
N ALA A 6 -2.72 4.95 1.53
CA ALA A 6 -2.24 5.51 2.78
C ALA A 6 -1.14 4.62 3.38
N GLY A 7 0.05 5.16 3.63
CA GLY A 7 1.16 4.43 4.23
C GLY A 7 0.82 3.82 5.58
N GLY A 8 1.52 2.74 5.97
CA GLY A 8 1.37 2.10 7.28
C GLY A 8 2.61 2.27 8.17
N GLY A 9 3.51 3.17 7.79
CA GLY A 9 4.69 3.53 8.58
C GLY A 9 4.37 4.60 9.62
N GLU A 10 5.32 4.81 10.52
CA GLU A 10 5.26 5.89 11.51
C GLU A 10 5.26 7.27 10.84
N GLY A 11 4.51 8.22 11.41
CA GLY A 11 4.51 9.64 11.02
C GLY A 11 3.50 10.02 9.93
N LEU A 12 2.71 9.09 9.38
CA LEU A 12 1.61 9.45 8.47
C LEU A 12 0.41 9.97 9.28
N ASP A 13 -0.16 11.08 8.86
CA ASP A 13 -1.41 11.61 9.46
C ASP A 13 -2.64 10.96 8.80
N THR A 14 -3.05 9.81 9.35
CA THR A 14 -4.21 9.08 8.85
C THR A 14 -5.50 9.89 8.96
N GLU A 15 -5.66 10.73 10.00
CA GLU A 15 -6.84 11.59 10.16
C GLU A 15 -6.93 12.63 9.06
N ALA A 16 -5.82 13.30 8.72
CA ALA A 16 -5.77 14.26 7.62
C ALA A 16 -6.07 13.58 6.26
N VAL A 17 -5.53 12.38 6.03
CA VAL A 17 -5.82 11.60 4.81
C VAL A 17 -7.30 11.26 4.71
N VAL A 18 -7.90 10.74 5.80
CA VAL A 18 -9.31 10.32 5.81
C VAL A 18 -10.25 11.52 5.65
N ALA A 19 -9.96 12.65 6.30
CA ALA A 19 -10.74 13.87 6.15
C ALA A 19 -10.69 14.40 4.70
N ASP A 20 -9.53 14.39 4.07
CA ASP A 20 -9.34 14.86 2.70
C ASP A 20 -10.03 13.91 1.68
N VAL A 21 -9.95 12.60 1.89
CA VAL A 21 -10.71 11.60 1.12
C VAL A 21 -12.22 11.84 1.22
N ALA A 22 -12.71 12.14 2.43
CA ALA A 22 -14.14 12.39 2.63
C ALA A 22 -14.64 13.61 1.84
N GLU A 23 -13.84 14.69 1.77
CA GLU A 23 -14.19 15.87 0.98
C GLU A 23 -14.22 15.57 -0.51
N LEU A 24 -13.27 14.79 -1.04
CA LEU A 24 -13.25 14.38 -2.45
C LEU A 24 -14.46 13.50 -2.81
N VAL A 25 -14.83 12.56 -1.95
CA VAL A 25 -16.00 11.70 -2.17
C VAL A 25 -17.28 12.53 -2.18
N LYS A 26 -17.46 13.50 -1.26
CA LYS A 26 -18.62 14.42 -1.25
C LYS A 26 -18.69 15.29 -2.51
N GLN A 27 -17.55 15.56 -3.17
CA GLN A 27 -17.50 16.27 -4.44
C GLN A 27 -17.79 15.35 -5.65
N GLY A 28 -18.15 14.07 -5.41
CA GLY A 28 -18.49 13.10 -6.46
C GLY A 28 -17.30 12.32 -7.01
N GLN A 29 -16.12 12.44 -6.41
CA GLN A 29 -14.95 11.64 -6.83
C GLN A 29 -15.09 10.20 -6.36
N GLN A 30 -15.05 9.23 -7.27
CA GLN A 30 -14.93 7.83 -6.90
C GLN A 30 -13.54 7.54 -6.37
N VAL A 31 -13.47 7.00 -5.14
CA VAL A 31 -12.23 6.69 -4.43
C VAL A 31 -12.22 5.25 -3.94
N VAL A 32 -11.07 4.58 -4.11
CA VAL A 32 -10.72 3.36 -3.39
C VAL A 32 -9.52 3.65 -2.50
N LEU A 33 -9.67 3.43 -1.19
CA LEU A 33 -8.60 3.65 -0.22
C LEU A 33 -7.93 2.33 0.15
N VAL A 34 -6.64 2.20 -0.10
CA VAL A 34 -5.82 1.06 0.37
C VAL A 34 -4.92 1.56 1.49
N HIS A 35 -5.01 0.98 2.68
CA HIS A 35 -4.18 1.41 3.81
C HIS A 35 -3.04 0.44 4.10
N GLY A 36 -2.06 0.88 4.87
CA GLY A 36 -1.03 0.04 5.46
C GLY A 36 -1.32 -0.27 6.92
N GLY A 37 -0.30 -0.76 7.66
CA GLY A 37 -0.44 -1.08 9.08
C GLY A 37 0.84 -1.66 9.68
N SER A 38 1.99 -1.51 9.02
CA SER A 38 3.22 -2.18 9.44
C SER A 38 3.73 -1.71 10.80
N HIS A 39 3.60 -0.41 11.12
CA HIS A 39 4.02 0.12 12.42
C HIS A 39 3.13 -0.42 13.54
N GLU A 40 1.83 -0.27 13.41
CA GLU A 40 0.86 -0.73 14.40
C GLU A 40 0.93 -2.26 14.61
N THR A 41 1.16 -3.02 13.53
CA THR A 41 1.38 -4.47 13.64
C THR A 41 2.63 -4.79 14.47
N ASN A 42 3.72 -4.02 14.34
CA ASN A 42 4.91 -4.22 15.18
C ASN A 42 4.59 -3.99 16.65
N VAL A 43 3.94 -2.87 16.96
CA VAL A 43 3.57 -2.48 18.33
C VAL A 43 2.69 -3.57 18.98
N ILE A 44 1.65 -4.00 18.29
CA ILE A 44 0.73 -5.03 18.83
C ILE A 44 1.43 -6.40 18.92
N SER A 45 2.28 -6.77 17.96
CA SER A 45 3.07 -8.01 18.03
C SER A 45 3.97 -8.07 19.26
N GLU A 46 4.64 -6.94 19.58
CA GLU A 46 5.47 -6.84 20.79
C GLU A 46 4.62 -6.95 22.07
N GLN A 47 3.46 -6.28 22.13
CA GLN A 47 2.54 -6.35 23.26
C GLN A 47 1.97 -7.76 23.50
N LEU A 48 1.78 -8.53 22.43
CA LEU A 48 1.31 -9.92 22.49
C LEU A 48 2.44 -10.92 22.78
N GLY A 49 3.68 -10.48 22.96
CA GLY A 49 4.83 -11.34 23.23
C GLY A 49 5.38 -12.08 22.00
N HIS A 50 4.94 -11.69 20.78
CA HIS A 50 5.43 -12.22 19.52
C HIS A 50 6.11 -11.12 18.70
N PRO A 51 7.32 -10.66 19.08
CA PRO A 51 7.99 -9.53 18.46
C PRO A 51 8.29 -9.80 16.97
N PRO A 52 8.17 -8.79 16.09
CA PRO A 52 8.34 -8.99 14.66
C PRO A 52 9.79 -9.36 14.31
N ARG A 53 9.98 -10.40 13.52
CA ARG A 53 11.27 -10.81 12.99
C ARG A 53 11.45 -10.24 11.58
N PHE A 54 12.48 -9.41 11.38
CA PHE A 54 12.87 -8.93 10.06
C PHE A 54 14.03 -9.76 9.52
N VAL A 55 13.97 -10.07 8.25
CA VAL A 55 14.98 -10.87 7.55
C VAL A 55 15.40 -10.19 6.26
N THR A 56 16.67 -10.37 5.89
CA THR A 56 17.21 -9.85 4.63
C THR A 56 17.29 -10.96 3.61
N SER A 57 16.62 -10.78 2.48
CA SER A 57 16.68 -11.73 1.35
C SER A 57 18.04 -11.74 0.69
N VAL A 58 18.35 -12.77 -0.11
CA VAL A 58 19.59 -12.87 -0.89
C VAL A 58 19.74 -11.70 -1.87
N SER A 59 18.64 -11.07 -2.29
CA SER A 59 18.62 -9.87 -3.13
C SER A 59 18.79 -8.55 -2.35
N GLY A 60 19.07 -8.62 -1.04
CA GLY A 60 19.32 -7.44 -0.19
C GLY A 60 18.05 -6.76 0.35
N HIS A 61 16.86 -7.27 0.08
CA HIS A 61 15.61 -6.68 0.58
C HIS A 61 15.28 -7.18 1.99
N SER A 62 15.03 -6.23 2.90
CA SER A 62 14.50 -6.54 4.23
C SER A 62 12.97 -6.64 4.18
N SER A 63 12.43 -7.69 4.80
CA SER A 63 10.99 -7.92 4.97
C SER A 63 10.70 -8.58 6.31
N ARG A 64 9.46 -8.43 6.79
CA ARG A 64 8.98 -9.18 7.95
C ARG A 64 8.83 -10.65 7.56
N TYR A 65 9.48 -11.55 8.30
CA TYR A 65 9.16 -12.96 8.22
C TYR A 65 7.77 -13.15 8.81
N THR A 66 6.87 -13.69 8.03
CA THR A 66 5.46 -13.84 8.39
C THR A 66 5.17 -15.33 8.56
N ASP A 67 5.40 -15.86 9.77
CA ASP A 67 4.88 -17.16 10.16
C ASP A 67 3.37 -17.10 10.43
N ARG A 68 2.76 -18.21 10.82
CA ARG A 68 1.31 -18.26 11.01
C ARG A 68 0.81 -17.31 12.10
N GLU A 69 1.49 -17.23 13.22
CA GLU A 69 1.14 -16.34 14.33
C GLU A 69 1.30 -14.86 13.94
N THR A 70 2.42 -14.51 13.30
CA THR A 70 2.63 -13.18 12.74
C THR A 70 1.52 -12.80 11.74
N LEU A 71 1.08 -13.74 10.89
CA LEU A 71 -0.01 -13.53 9.96
C LEU A 71 -1.33 -13.23 10.69
N GLU A 72 -1.67 -14.01 11.73
CA GLU A 72 -2.90 -13.81 12.50
C GLU A 72 -2.93 -12.44 13.17
N ILE A 73 -1.82 -12.03 13.77
CA ILE A 73 -1.68 -10.67 14.32
C ILE A 73 -1.81 -9.62 13.24
N PHE A 74 -1.16 -9.83 12.09
CA PHE A 74 -1.23 -8.89 10.96
C PHE A 74 -2.66 -8.72 10.44
N VAL A 75 -3.41 -9.81 10.27
CA VAL A 75 -4.82 -9.77 9.84
C VAL A 75 -5.68 -9.07 10.91
N MET A 76 -5.52 -9.42 12.17
CA MET A 76 -6.25 -8.81 13.29
C MET A 76 -6.03 -7.28 13.33
N VAL A 77 -4.78 -6.83 13.19
CA VAL A 77 -4.44 -5.41 13.26
C VAL A 77 -4.91 -4.67 12.01
N THR A 78 -4.60 -5.19 10.83
CA THR A 78 -4.89 -4.47 9.59
C THR A 78 -6.36 -4.54 9.20
N ALA A 79 -6.97 -5.72 9.15
CA ALA A 79 -8.37 -5.88 8.74
C ALA A 79 -9.37 -5.57 9.87
N GLY A 80 -8.98 -5.82 11.12
CA GLY A 80 -9.81 -5.52 12.30
C GLY A 80 -9.64 -4.08 12.76
N LYS A 81 -8.52 -3.76 13.42
CA LYS A 81 -8.32 -2.47 14.09
C LYS A 81 -8.25 -1.30 13.10
N ILE A 82 -7.23 -1.26 12.24
CA ILE A 82 -6.96 -0.10 11.38
C ILE A 82 -8.09 0.12 10.37
N ASN A 83 -8.48 -0.93 9.67
CA ASN A 83 -9.52 -0.86 8.65
C ASN A 83 -10.84 -0.32 9.23
N LYS A 84 -11.28 -0.85 10.38
CA LYS A 84 -12.57 -0.47 10.98
C LYS A 84 -12.54 0.94 11.57
N LEU A 85 -11.41 1.40 12.12
CA LEU A 85 -11.28 2.78 12.60
C LEU A 85 -11.28 3.79 11.44
N ILE A 86 -10.67 3.45 10.31
CA ILE A 86 -10.76 4.29 9.08
C ILE A 86 -12.20 4.35 8.58
N VAL A 87 -12.90 3.21 8.52
CA VAL A 87 -14.31 3.15 8.10
C VAL A 87 -15.19 3.95 9.05
N GLU A 88 -15.04 3.77 10.37
CA GLU A 88 -15.76 4.56 11.37
C GLU A 88 -15.58 6.06 11.14
N ARG A 89 -14.33 6.49 10.93
CA ARG A 89 -14.05 7.90 10.70
C ARG A 89 -14.64 8.44 9.40
N LEU A 90 -14.60 7.68 8.31
CA LEU A 90 -15.28 8.05 7.06
C LEU A 90 -16.80 8.15 7.23
N GLN A 91 -17.41 7.21 7.97
CA GLN A 91 -18.85 7.26 8.28
C GLN A 91 -19.20 8.52 9.12
N GLN A 92 -18.41 8.87 10.12
CA GLN A 92 -18.58 10.11 10.90
C GLN A 92 -18.52 11.35 10.02
N LEU A 93 -17.72 11.31 8.95
CA LEU A 93 -17.60 12.36 7.95
C LEU A 93 -18.66 12.29 6.85
N GLY A 94 -19.66 11.40 6.95
CA GLY A 94 -20.76 11.28 6.00
C GLY A 94 -20.44 10.52 4.71
N VAL A 95 -19.36 9.75 4.69
CA VAL A 95 -18.98 8.88 3.56
C VAL A 95 -19.44 7.46 3.83
N ASN A 96 -20.18 6.87 2.90
CA ASN A 96 -20.66 5.49 2.99
C ASN A 96 -19.51 4.49 2.68
N ALA A 97 -18.63 4.29 3.65
CA ALA A 97 -17.43 3.46 3.48
C ALA A 97 -17.68 2.00 3.84
N VAL A 98 -17.09 1.08 3.07
CA VAL A 98 -17.07 -0.36 3.33
C VAL A 98 -15.64 -0.86 3.49
N GLY A 99 -15.32 -1.41 4.67
CA GLY A 99 -14.01 -1.97 4.97
C GLY A 99 -13.93 -3.44 4.57
N LEU A 100 -12.93 -3.76 3.76
CA LEU A 100 -12.61 -5.08 3.25
C LEU A 100 -11.14 -5.40 3.52
N SER A 101 -10.84 -6.68 3.66
CA SER A 101 -9.49 -7.20 3.44
C SER A 101 -9.42 -7.80 2.04
N GLY A 102 -8.24 -8.00 1.50
CA GLY A 102 -8.09 -8.71 0.22
C GLY A 102 -8.54 -10.18 0.26
N ILE A 103 -8.78 -10.73 1.47
CA ILE A 103 -9.31 -12.08 1.67
C ILE A 103 -10.80 -12.13 1.30
N ASP A 104 -11.56 -11.06 1.62
CA ASP A 104 -13.02 -11.00 1.47
C ASP A 104 -13.42 -11.12 0.00
N GLY A 105 -14.25 -12.10 -0.31
CA GLY A 105 -14.67 -12.36 -1.69
C GLY A 105 -13.51 -12.61 -2.66
N ARG A 106 -12.35 -13.07 -2.17
CA ARG A 106 -11.11 -13.22 -2.94
C ARG A 106 -10.75 -11.91 -3.67
N LEU A 107 -10.86 -10.81 -2.94
CA LEU A 107 -10.64 -9.47 -3.51
C LEU A 107 -9.23 -9.33 -4.09
N LEU A 108 -8.22 -9.80 -3.34
CA LEU A 108 -6.83 -9.89 -3.78
C LEU A 108 -6.40 -11.36 -3.70
N GLU A 109 -6.17 -11.97 -4.85
CA GLU A 109 -5.79 -13.38 -4.95
C GLU A 109 -4.42 -13.55 -5.59
N GLY A 110 -3.68 -14.57 -5.17
CA GLY A 110 -2.37 -14.83 -5.76
C GLY A 110 -1.61 -16.00 -5.15
N THR A 111 -0.29 -15.97 -5.27
CA THR A 111 0.61 -17.08 -4.90
C THR A 111 1.26 -16.82 -3.55
N ARG A 112 1.23 -17.83 -2.67
CA ARG A 112 1.98 -17.86 -1.42
C ARG A 112 3.46 -18.11 -1.67
N LYS A 113 4.33 -17.46 -0.89
CA LYS A 113 5.75 -17.80 -0.81
C LYS A 113 5.94 -18.83 0.30
N ASP A 114 6.16 -20.10 -0.05
CA ASP A 114 6.36 -21.16 0.94
C ASP A 114 7.63 -20.99 1.77
N HIS A 115 8.62 -20.30 1.22
CA HIS A 115 9.92 -20.12 1.84
C HIS A 115 10.59 -18.81 1.41
N LEU A 116 11.46 -18.30 2.25
CA LEU A 116 12.35 -17.18 1.95
C LEU A 116 13.80 -17.65 1.89
N ARG A 117 14.53 -17.19 0.86
CA ARG A 117 15.99 -17.31 0.80
C ARG A 117 16.59 -16.07 1.45
N ILE A 118 17.23 -16.25 2.59
CA ILE A 118 17.76 -15.16 3.41
C ILE A 118 19.28 -15.23 3.55
N VAL A 119 19.88 -14.11 3.98
CA VAL A 119 21.26 -14.03 4.47
C VAL A 119 21.22 -13.74 5.96
N GLU A 120 21.79 -14.62 6.77
CA GLU A 120 21.88 -14.47 8.22
C GLU A 120 23.27 -14.90 8.69
N GLY A 121 23.99 -13.98 9.37
CA GLY A 121 25.38 -14.21 9.76
C GLY A 121 26.32 -14.49 8.58
N GLY A 122 26.09 -13.82 7.44
CA GLY A 122 26.87 -14.01 6.21
C GLY A 122 26.60 -15.33 5.45
N LYS A 123 25.69 -16.17 5.94
CA LYS A 123 25.34 -17.46 5.33
C LYS A 123 23.95 -17.41 4.70
N ARG A 124 23.78 -18.05 3.54
CA ARG A 124 22.48 -18.25 2.91
C ARG A 124 21.71 -19.35 3.62
N LYS A 125 20.47 -19.07 3.98
CA LYS A 125 19.55 -20.00 4.64
C LYS A 125 18.18 -19.98 3.95
N ILE A 126 17.40 -21.03 4.16
CA ILE A 126 16.00 -21.12 3.73
C ILE A 126 15.14 -21.12 4.98
N LEU A 127 14.25 -20.12 5.10
CA LEU A 127 13.19 -20.11 6.08
C LEU A 127 11.91 -20.66 5.46
N ARG A 128 11.29 -21.65 6.10
CA ARG A 128 10.02 -22.25 5.67
C ARG A 128 8.88 -21.71 6.52
N GLY A 129 7.63 -21.94 6.09
CA GLY A 129 6.44 -21.50 6.83
C GLY A 129 6.14 -20.00 6.64
N GLU A 130 6.55 -19.43 5.52
CA GLU A 130 6.26 -18.06 5.14
C GLU A 130 4.82 -17.92 4.64
N TYR A 131 4.13 -16.87 5.07
CA TYR A 131 2.77 -16.52 4.66
C TYR A 131 2.69 -15.16 3.96
N SER A 132 3.78 -14.65 3.43
CA SER A 132 3.72 -13.56 2.46
C SER A 132 3.41 -14.09 1.05
N GLY A 133 2.89 -13.20 0.19
CA GLY A 133 2.52 -13.60 -1.16
C GLY A 133 2.68 -12.50 -2.19
N MET A 134 2.33 -12.85 -3.43
CA MET A 134 2.21 -11.93 -4.56
C MET A 134 0.76 -11.92 -5.03
N ILE A 135 0.24 -10.72 -5.31
CA ILE A 135 -1.09 -10.54 -5.87
C ILE A 135 -1.00 -10.77 -7.38
N GLU A 136 -1.90 -11.58 -7.92
CA GLU A 136 -1.97 -11.89 -9.35
C GLU A 136 -3.36 -11.57 -9.93
N LYS A 137 -4.39 -11.54 -9.08
CA LYS A 137 -5.75 -11.21 -9.48
C LYS A 137 -6.41 -10.25 -8.49
N VAL A 138 -7.26 -9.38 -9.03
CA VAL A 138 -8.15 -8.51 -8.27
C VAL A 138 -9.59 -8.83 -8.68
N ASN A 139 -10.48 -8.98 -7.71
CA ASN A 139 -11.91 -9.15 -7.96
C ASN A 139 -12.55 -7.80 -8.33
N VAL A 140 -12.36 -7.39 -9.58
CA VAL A 140 -12.91 -6.14 -10.13
C VAL A 140 -14.43 -6.08 -9.98
N LYS A 141 -15.12 -7.23 -10.16
CA LYS A 141 -16.58 -7.29 -10.05
C LYS A 141 -17.07 -6.83 -8.67
N LEU A 142 -16.38 -7.24 -7.59
CA LEU A 142 -16.74 -6.83 -6.24
C LEU A 142 -16.53 -5.33 -6.05
N LEU A 143 -15.40 -4.79 -6.51
CA LEU A 143 -15.11 -3.36 -6.39
C LEU A 143 -16.09 -2.51 -7.20
N THR A 144 -16.36 -2.89 -8.44
CA THR A 144 -17.32 -2.19 -9.30
C THR A 144 -18.72 -2.20 -8.70
N LEU A 145 -19.18 -3.35 -8.18
CA LEU A 145 -20.46 -3.44 -7.49
C LEU A 145 -20.60 -2.44 -6.33
N LEU A 146 -19.54 -2.30 -5.53
CA LEU A 146 -19.54 -1.35 -4.41
C LEU A 146 -19.51 0.10 -4.89
N LEU A 147 -18.66 0.41 -5.86
CA LEU A 147 -18.54 1.76 -6.43
C LEU A 147 -19.81 2.21 -7.14
N ASP A 148 -20.48 1.31 -7.89
CA ASP A 148 -21.75 1.58 -8.58
C ASP A 148 -22.92 1.75 -7.60
N ALA A 149 -22.80 1.23 -6.38
CA ALA A 149 -23.74 1.40 -5.29
C ALA A 149 -23.36 2.55 -4.31
N ASP A 150 -22.49 3.48 -4.74
CA ASP A 150 -22.02 4.64 -3.98
C ASP A 150 -21.32 4.30 -2.66
N TYR A 151 -20.72 3.11 -2.57
CA TYR A 151 -19.82 2.80 -1.45
C TYR A 151 -18.38 3.21 -1.77
N THR A 152 -17.65 3.60 -0.73
CA THR A 152 -16.21 3.86 -0.78
C THR A 152 -15.47 2.65 -0.19
N PRO A 153 -14.80 1.80 -1.01
CA PRO A 153 -14.06 0.67 -0.51
C PRO A 153 -12.79 1.10 0.24
N VAL A 154 -12.58 0.52 1.43
CA VAL A 154 -11.36 0.67 2.25
C VAL A 154 -10.72 -0.70 2.39
N ILE A 155 -9.52 -0.89 1.81
CA ILE A 155 -8.91 -2.21 1.63
C ILE A 155 -7.68 -2.35 2.53
N ALA A 156 -7.68 -3.40 3.36
CA ALA A 156 -6.50 -3.83 4.12
C ALA A 156 -5.58 -4.71 3.26
N PRO A 157 -4.25 -4.64 3.45
CA PRO A 157 -3.25 -5.31 2.59
C PRO A 157 -3.06 -6.79 2.98
N ASN A 158 -4.15 -7.53 3.04
CA ASN A 158 -4.19 -8.97 3.15
C ASN A 158 -4.60 -9.53 1.78
N ALA A 159 -4.24 -10.76 1.47
CA ALA A 159 -4.67 -11.44 0.27
C ALA A 159 -5.04 -12.89 0.59
N ILE A 160 -5.52 -13.62 -0.38
CA ILE A 160 -5.78 -15.05 -0.27
C ILE A 160 -5.01 -15.80 -1.35
N SER A 161 -4.42 -16.94 -0.99
CA SER A 161 -3.75 -17.79 -1.98
C SER A 161 -4.77 -18.59 -2.80
N TYR A 162 -4.30 -19.18 -3.90
CA TYR A 162 -5.10 -20.12 -4.67
C TYR A 162 -5.53 -21.33 -3.83
N GLU A 163 -4.72 -21.73 -2.86
CA GLU A 163 -4.99 -22.82 -1.89
C GLU A 163 -5.86 -22.37 -0.72
N SER A 164 -6.31 -21.09 -0.70
CA SER A 164 -7.16 -20.49 0.32
C SER A 164 -6.46 -20.20 1.66
N ASP A 165 -5.15 -20.05 1.65
CA ASP A 165 -4.40 -19.51 2.77
C ASP A 165 -4.47 -17.97 2.78
N ALA A 166 -4.65 -17.36 3.95
CA ALA A 166 -4.47 -15.91 4.10
C ALA A 166 -3.00 -15.52 3.90
N LEU A 167 -2.76 -14.35 3.31
CA LEU A 167 -1.43 -13.85 2.96
C LEU A 167 -1.21 -12.42 3.47
N ASN A 168 0.00 -12.15 3.93
CA ASN A 168 0.53 -10.80 4.08
C ASN A 168 1.08 -10.32 2.73
N VAL A 169 0.57 -9.21 2.22
CA VAL A 169 1.04 -8.61 0.98
C VAL A 169 1.48 -7.16 1.20
N ASP A 170 2.37 -6.67 0.34
CA ASP A 170 2.82 -5.29 0.38
C ASP A 170 1.68 -4.34 -0.01
N GLY A 171 1.42 -3.31 0.83
CA GLY A 171 0.31 -2.39 0.61
C GLY A 171 0.48 -1.50 -0.63
N ASP A 172 1.71 -1.16 -1.04
CA ASP A 172 1.95 -0.42 -2.28
C ASP A 172 1.61 -1.31 -3.49
N ARG A 173 1.97 -2.60 -3.42
CA ARG A 173 1.61 -3.60 -4.44
C ARG A 173 0.10 -3.86 -4.49
N ALA A 174 -0.56 -3.91 -3.34
CA ALA A 174 -2.02 -4.05 -3.29
C ALA A 174 -2.72 -2.86 -3.96
N ALA A 175 -2.30 -1.63 -3.66
CA ALA A 175 -2.85 -0.44 -4.28
C ALA A 175 -2.56 -0.37 -5.79
N ALA A 176 -1.35 -0.73 -6.21
CA ALA A 176 -0.98 -0.79 -7.63
C ALA A 176 -1.83 -1.82 -8.39
N ALA A 177 -2.00 -3.03 -7.84
CA ALA A 177 -2.83 -4.07 -8.45
C ALA A 177 -4.31 -3.64 -8.56
N VAL A 178 -4.86 -3.02 -7.51
CA VAL A 178 -6.23 -2.48 -7.52
C VAL A 178 -6.37 -1.37 -8.56
N ALA A 179 -5.43 -0.42 -8.60
CA ALA A 179 -5.46 0.70 -9.55
C ALA A 179 -5.38 0.21 -11.01
N ALA A 180 -4.47 -0.71 -11.29
CA ALA A 180 -4.32 -1.31 -12.61
C ALA A 180 -5.58 -2.08 -13.05
N ALA A 181 -6.12 -2.94 -12.18
CA ALA A 181 -7.31 -3.73 -12.46
C ALA A 181 -8.55 -2.86 -12.72
N LEU A 182 -8.70 -1.75 -12.01
CA LEU A 182 -9.78 -0.78 -12.21
C LEU A 182 -9.49 0.24 -13.32
N LYS A 183 -8.30 0.21 -13.94
CA LYS A 183 -7.82 1.22 -14.91
C LYS A 183 -7.99 2.65 -14.36
N ALA A 184 -7.54 2.85 -13.14
CA ALA A 184 -7.68 4.12 -12.44
C ALA A 184 -6.97 5.25 -13.20
N GLU A 185 -7.55 6.44 -13.17
CA GLU A 185 -6.89 7.64 -13.72
C GLU A 185 -5.63 7.96 -12.93
N THR A 186 -5.73 7.86 -11.60
CA THR A 186 -4.62 8.19 -10.72
C THR A 186 -4.46 7.15 -9.62
N LEU A 187 -3.23 6.68 -9.43
CA LEU A 187 -2.76 6.02 -8.22
C LEU A 187 -1.97 7.03 -7.38
N LEU A 188 -2.48 7.40 -6.22
CA LEU A 188 -1.78 8.26 -5.28
C LEU A 188 -1.16 7.42 -4.15
N ILE A 189 0.16 7.48 -3.99
CA ILE A 189 0.90 6.81 -2.91
C ILE A 189 1.37 7.85 -1.90
N LEU A 190 0.70 7.92 -0.75
CA LEU A 190 1.08 8.77 0.35
C LEU A 190 2.17 8.11 1.22
N THR A 191 3.22 8.85 1.49
CA THR A 191 4.41 8.40 2.20
C THR A 191 4.85 9.45 3.23
N ASN A 192 5.89 9.16 4.00
CA ASN A 192 6.45 10.07 5.01
C ASN A 192 7.61 10.93 4.48
N VAL A 193 7.66 11.13 3.17
CA VAL A 193 8.60 12.02 2.49
C VAL A 193 7.89 12.79 1.38
N PRO A 194 8.38 13.96 0.93
CA PRO A 194 7.70 14.78 -0.08
C PRO A 194 7.44 14.09 -1.42
N GLY A 195 8.24 13.10 -1.77
CA GLY A 195 8.20 12.38 -3.03
C GLY A 195 9.53 11.71 -3.32
N VAL A 196 9.93 11.61 -4.58
CA VAL A 196 11.24 11.12 -5.01
C VAL A 196 12.26 12.26 -4.91
N LEU A 197 13.29 12.09 -4.09
CA LEU A 197 14.35 13.09 -3.88
C LEU A 197 15.61 12.70 -4.67
N ARG A 198 16.36 13.69 -5.17
CA ARG A 198 17.72 13.45 -5.72
C ARG A 198 18.73 13.16 -4.62
N ASP A 199 18.56 13.80 -3.47
CA ASP A 199 19.30 13.55 -2.26
C ASP A 199 18.32 13.29 -1.12
N VAL A 200 18.39 12.11 -0.51
CA VAL A 200 17.49 11.67 0.58
C VAL A 200 17.54 12.58 1.81
N ASN A 201 18.62 13.32 1.99
CA ASN A 201 18.82 14.24 3.11
C ASN A 201 18.40 15.69 2.80
N ASP A 202 17.97 15.98 1.56
CA ASP A 202 17.54 17.31 1.13
C ASP A 202 16.13 17.23 0.52
N GLU A 203 15.10 17.60 1.30
CA GLU A 203 13.72 17.68 0.83
C GLU A 203 13.53 18.68 -0.31
N GLY A 204 14.43 19.69 -0.44
CA GLY A 204 14.44 20.65 -1.54
C GLY A 204 14.86 20.05 -2.88
N SER A 205 15.45 18.85 -2.87
CA SER A 205 15.87 18.11 -4.07
C SER A 205 14.74 17.32 -4.76
N LEU A 206 13.48 17.60 -4.43
CA LEU A 206 12.29 16.91 -4.94
C LEU A 206 12.25 16.89 -6.48
N ILE A 207 12.06 15.71 -7.05
CA ILE A 207 11.77 15.51 -8.47
C ILE A 207 10.26 15.57 -8.65
N THR A 208 9.74 16.67 -9.18
CA THR A 208 8.29 16.88 -9.29
C THR A 208 7.65 16.09 -10.42
N HIS A 209 8.42 15.77 -11.47
CA HIS A 209 7.93 15.04 -12.63
C HIS A 209 8.96 14.03 -13.12
N ILE A 210 8.51 12.81 -13.41
CA ILE A 210 9.30 11.71 -13.97
C ILE A 210 8.52 11.18 -15.19
N PRO A 211 9.05 11.32 -16.42
CA PRO A 211 8.49 10.65 -17.58
C PRO A 211 8.48 9.14 -17.39
N GLN A 212 7.40 8.46 -17.79
CA GLN A 212 7.26 7.01 -17.60
C GLN A 212 8.45 6.22 -18.15
N ASN A 213 8.95 6.59 -19.32
CA ASN A 213 10.10 5.95 -19.95
C ASN A 213 11.44 6.18 -19.24
N GLN A 214 11.49 7.10 -18.27
CA GLN A 214 12.67 7.39 -17.44
C GLN A 214 12.54 6.85 -16.00
N ALA A 215 11.40 6.24 -15.67
CA ALA A 215 11.15 5.79 -14.31
C ALA A 215 12.20 4.78 -13.79
N GLU A 216 12.67 3.87 -14.65
CA GLU A 216 13.71 2.89 -14.29
C GLU A 216 15.08 3.57 -14.09
N ASP A 217 15.46 4.52 -14.93
CA ASP A 217 16.72 5.27 -14.79
C ASP A 217 16.74 6.12 -13.50
N VAL A 218 15.60 6.76 -13.17
CA VAL A 218 15.44 7.54 -11.94
C VAL A 218 15.51 6.63 -10.72
N LEU A 219 14.93 5.43 -10.80
CA LEU A 219 15.02 4.38 -9.79
C LEU A 219 16.47 4.00 -9.47
N GLU A 220 17.24 3.74 -10.50
CA GLU A 220 18.64 3.31 -10.34
C GLU A 220 19.50 4.40 -9.71
N ARG A 221 19.23 5.67 -10.06
CA ARG A 221 20.05 6.81 -9.64
C ARG A 221 19.71 7.38 -8.29
N TYR A 222 18.43 7.44 -7.95
CA TYR A 222 17.96 8.25 -6.81
C TYR A 222 17.10 7.49 -5.81
N ALA A 223 16.55 6.33 -6.16
CA ALA A 223 15.65 5.61 -5.26
C ALA A 223 16.39 4.51 -4.49
N GLU A 224 16.38 4.60 -3.16
CA GLU A 224 16.93 3.61 -2.26
C GLU A 224 15.86 2.94 -1.40
N GLY A 225 16.13 1.75 -0.91
CA GLY A 225 15.32 1.04 0.07
C GLY A 225 13.84 0.93 -0.28
N ARG A 226 12.99 1.52 0.53
CA ARG A 226 11.51 1.48 0.35
C ARG A 226 11.04 2.32 -0.83
N MET A 227 11.72 3.44 -1.14
CA MET A 227 11.38 4.30 -2.27
C MET A 227 11.58 3.55 -3.59
N LYS A 228 12.64 2.75 -3.72
CA LYS A 228 12.88 1.92 -4.91
C LYS A 228 11.68 1.02 -5.22
N ARG A 229 11.08 0.39 -4.20
CA ARG A 229 9.88 -0.45 -4.39
C ARG A 229 8.65 0.33 -4.81
N LYS A 230 8.47 1.55 -4.28
CA LYS A 230 7.33 2.42 -4.64
C LYS A 230 7.39 2.86 -6.10
N VAL A 231 8.55 3.36 -6.55
CA VAL A 231 8.71 3.79 -7.95
C VAL A 231 8.64 2.59 -8.91
N LEU A 232 9.18 1.43 -8.54
CA LEU A 232 9.00 0.21 -9.33
C LEU A 232 7.52 -0.20 -9.44
N GLY A 233 6.79 -0.19 -8.32
CA GLY A 233 5.35 -0.44 -8.31
C GLY A 233 4.56 0.60 -9.12
N ALA A 234 4.99 1.86 -9.11
CA ALA A 234 4.42 2.92 -9.93
C ALA A 234 4.62 2.64 -11.43
N ALA A 235 5.85 2.28 -11.84
CA ALA A 235 6.16 1.96 -13.23
C ALA A 235 5.36 0.74 -13.73
N GLU A 236 5.19 -0.28 -12.87
CA GLU A 236 4.34 -1.44 -13.19
C GLU A 236 2.87 -1.04 -13.34
N ALA A 237 2.31 -0.24 -12.41
CA ALA A 237 0.93 0.23 -12.49
C ALA A 237 0.65 1.02 -13.78
N LEU A 238 1.58 1.88 -14.21
CA LEU A 238 1.47 2.62 -15.46
C LEU A 238 1.48 1.69 -16.68
N ARG A 239 2.35 0.67 -16.70
CA ARG A 239 2.37 -0.33 -17.78
C ARG A 239 1.06 -1.12 -17.85
N ASP A 240 0.43 -1.35 -16.71
CA ASP A 240 -0.81 -2.10 -16.57
C ASP A 240 -2.08 -1.23 -16.76
N GLY A 241 -1.91 0.05 -17.14
CA GLY A 241 -3.00 0.90 -17.62
C GLY A 241 -3.48 2.02 -16.71
N VAL A 242 -2.81 2.26 -15.58
CA VAL A 242 -3.00 3.49 -14.79
C VAL A 242 -2.45 4.68 -15.58
N GLN A 243 -3.17 5.81 -15.62
CA GLN A 243 -2.75 6.94 -16.45
C GLN A 243 -1.64 7.77 -15.82
N GLN A 244 -1.64 7.92 -14.50
CA GLN A 244 -0.56 8.55 -13.74
C GLN A 244 -0.42 7.97 -12.34
N VAL A 245 0.79 8.01 -11.81
CA VAL A 245 1.08 7.72 -10.41
C VAL A 245 1.68 8.95 -9.74
N ILE A 246 1.18 9.29 -8.55
CA ILE A 246 1.71 10.39 -7.75
C ILE A 246 2.26 9.81 -6.45
N ILE A 247 3.50 10.16 -6.09
CA ILE A 247 4.10 9.86 -4.80
C ILE A 247 4.20 11.18 -4.03
N ALA A 248 3.55 11.28 -2.86
CA ALA A 248 3.44 12.54 -2.14
C ALA A 248 3.52 12.39 -0.62
N ASP A 249 3.67 13.52 0.06
CA ASP A 249 3.77 13.61 1.51
C ASP A 249 2.42 13.41 2.19
N GLY A 250 2.29 12.35 2.96
CA GLY A 250 1.11 12.07 3.76
C GLY A 250 1.13 12.69 5.17
N ARG A 251 2.17 13.44 5.52
CA ARG A 251 2.28 14.16 6.80
C ARG A 251 1.61 15.55 6.76
N ALA A 252 1.38 16.06 5.56
CA ALA A 252 0.83 17.40 5.35
C ALA A 252 -0.68 17.45 5.66
N ALA A 253 -1.18 18.62 6.03
CA ALA A 253 -2.62 18.87 6.03
C ALA A 253 -3.15 18.83 4.59
N GLN A 254 -4.31 18.18 4.36
CA GLN A 254 -4.91 17.96 3.04
C GLN A 254 -3.95 17.27 2.04
N PRO A 255 -3.40 16.09 2.40
CA PRO A 255 -2.30 15.49 1.64
C PRO A 255 -2.74 15.00 0.26
N VAL A 256 -3.99 14.59 0.10
CA VAL A 256 -4.55 14.10 -1.17
C VAL A 256 -4.79 15.26 -2.11
N SER A 257 -5.50 16.31 -1.65
CA SER A 257 -5.80 17.51 -2.43
C SER A 257 -4.55 18.21 -2.91
N LYS A 258 -3.55 18.35 -2.05
CA LYS A 258 -2.24 18.94 -2.39
C LYS A 258 -1.49 18.12 -3.44
N ALA A 259 -1.50 16.79 -3.30
CA ALA A 259 -0.88 15.91 -4.28
C ALA A 259 -1.55 16.04 -5.66
N LEU A 260 -2.88 16.08 -5.71
CA LEU A 260 -3.64 16.29 -6.94
C LEU A 260 -3.41 17.68 -7.53
N ALA A 261 -3.11 18.69 -6.70
CA ALA A 261 -2.70 20.03 -7.11
C ALA A 261 -1.23 20.14 -7.57
N GLY A 262 -0.49 19.02 -7.63
CA GLY A 262 0.87 18.95 -8.15
C GLY A 262 1.99 18.96 -7.09
N GLN A 263 1.67 18.81 -5.79
CA GLN A 263 2.69 18.59 -4.78
C GLN A 263 3.10 17.12 -4.73
N GLY A 264 4.40 16.85 -4.81
CA GLY A 264 4.95 15.50 -4.85
C GLY A 264 5.63 15.18 -6.17
N THR A 265 5.80 13.90 -6.45
CA THR A 265 6.39 13.38 -7.70
C THR A 265 5.29 12.75 -8.55
N ALA A 266 5.00 13.32 -9.70
CA ALA A 266 4.11 12.72 -10.70
C ALA A 266 4.91 11.89 -11.71
N ILE A 267 4.48 10.66 -11.95
CA ILE A 267 5.05 9.73 -12.95
C ILE A 267 3.97 9.49 -14.01
N LYS A 268 4.23 9.84 -15.26
CA LYS A 268 3.28 9.74 -16.39
C LYS A 268 3.99 9.77 -17.74
#